data_021300b19cfbdb02d1801bf4f0149b0c
#
_entry.id   021300b19cfbdb02d1801bf4f0149b0c
#
_cell.length_a   1.000
_cell.length_b   1.000
_cell.length_c   1.000
_cell.angle_alpha   90.00
_cell.angle_beta   90.00
_cell.angle_gamma   90.00
#
_symmetry.space_group_name_H-M   'P 1'
#
loop_
_entity.id
_entity.type
_entity.pdbx_description
1 polymer ?
#
loop_
_entity_poly.entity_id
_entity_poly.type
_entity_poly.pdbx_seq_one_letter_code
_entity_poly.pdbx_strand_id
1 'polypeptide(L)'
;LVGDRLPAELRNTVFVTEPAGNLVGQFVVEDGPAGIPTARRAVEQQDFMTSTDQRFRPVNVATAPDGTLYVVDMYRGIIQHRTYITGYLEDQIRAKEMEQPIGLGRIYRIVHESFAPGEQPRLSHATPEELIEALAHPNGWWRITAQRLLVERAEQSVAPSLRQLVRDHRDDRTRLHALWTLEGLAEADRSTLPAA
;
A
#
# COMPACT_ATOMS: atom_id res chain seq x y z
N LEU A 1 4.81 -1.36 3.27
CA LEU A 1 3.95 -0.38 3.93
C LEU A 1 4.62 0.99 3.94
N VAL A 2 3.91 2.01 3.50
CA VAL A 2 4.39 3.40 3.45
C VAL A 2 3.57 4.35 4.35
N GLY A 3 2.78 3.78 5.26
CA GLY A 3 2.04 4.51 6.29
C GLY A 3 2.97 4.98 7.42
N ASP A 4 2.60 6.06 8.09
CA ASP A 4 3.39 6.71 9.13
C ASP A 4 2.80 6.57 10.55
N ARG A 5 1.62 5.95 10.68
CA ARG A 5 0.89 5.79 11.94
C ARG A 5 0.89 4.36 12.51
N LEU A 6 1.85 3.57 12.06
CA LEU A 6 2.16 2.26 12.63
C LEU A 6 3.60 2.26 13.18
N PRO A 7 3.91 1.34 14.11
CA PRO A 7 5.25 1.20 14.68
C PRO A 7 6.35 1.10 13.61
N ALA A 8 7.56 1.51 13.97
CA ALA A 8 8.68 1.59 13.03
C ALA A 8 9.04 0.23 12.43
N GLU A 9 8.91 -0.85 13.20
CA GLU A 9 9.15 -2.24 12.78
C GLU A 9 8.17 -2.74 11.71
N LEU A 10 7.02 -2.09 11.56
CA LEU A 10 6.05 -2.38 10.50
C LEU A 10 6.28 -1.54 9.23
N ARG A 11 7.11 -0.49 9.35
CA ARG A 11 7.41 0.37 8.19
C ARG A 11 8.44 -0.30 7.30
N ASN A 12 8.40 0.02 6.00
CA ASN A 12 9.28 -0.57 4.99
C ASN A 12 9.19 -2.11 4.90
N THR A 13 8.11 -2.71 5.40
CA THR A 13 7.81 -4.12 5.22
C THR A 13 6.68 -4.31 4.20
N VAL A 14 6.62 -5.48 3.61
CA VAL A 14 5.62 -5.87 2.62
C VAL A 14 4.58 -6.75 3.29
N PHE A 15 3.30 -6.41 3.08
CA PHE A 15 2.18 -7.23 3.52
C PHE A 15 1.58 -7.94 2.32
N VAL A 16 1.42 -9.25 2.44
CA VAL A 16 0.89 -10.11 1.39
C VAL A 16 -0.35 -10.83 1.90
N THR A 17 -1.45 -10.65 1.19
CA THR A 17 -2.69 -11.34 1.50
C THR A 17 -2.68 -12.75 0.91
N GLU A 18 -3.07 -13.73 1.70
CA GLU A 18 -3.23 -15.14 1.28
C GLU A 18 -4.65 -15.62 1.63
N PRO A 19 -5.59 -15.47 0.68
CA PRO A 19 -6.99 -15.79 0.97
C PRO A 19 -7.23 -17.30 1.17
N ALA A 20 -6.43 -18.18 0.58
CA ALA A 20 -6.58 -19.62 0.80
C ALA A 20 -6.11 -20.04 2.19
N GLY A 21 -5.03 -19.41 2.69
CA GLY A 21 -4.47 -19.66 4.02
C GLY A 21 -5.15 -18.88 5.15
N ASN A 22 -6.13 -18.01 4.87
CA ASN A 22 -6.80 -17.17 5.87
C ASN A 22 -5.83 -16.26 6.64
N LEU A 23 -4.87 -15.66 5.95
CA LEU A 23 -3.81 -14.89 6.59
C LEU A 23 -3.34 -13.68 5.77
N VAL A 24 -2.68 -12.77 6.46
CA VAL A 24 -1.83 -11.72 5.89
C VAL A 24 -0.42 -11.93 6.42
N GLY A 25 0.52 -12.22 5.54
CA GLY A 25 1.93 -12.36 5.87
C GLY A 25 2.63 -11.01 5.90
N GLN A 26 3.66 -10.87 6.74
CA GLN A 26 4.57 -9.74 6.77
C GLN A 26 5.98 -10.18 6.37
N PHE A 27 6.59 -9.44 5.45
CA PHE A 27 7.91 -9.75 4.89
C PHE A 27 8.83 -8.55 4.95
N VAL A 28 10.10 -8.78 5.27
CA VAL A 28 11.18 -7.83 5.11
C VAL A 28 11.83 -8.08 3.77
N VAL A 29 12.00 -7.04 2.97
CA VAL A 29 12.72 -7.10 1.70
C VAL A 29 14.11 -6.53 1.93
N GLU A 30 15.13 -7.26 1.52
CA GLU A 30 16.53 -6.93 1.69
C GLU A 30 17.24 -7.04 0.34
N ASP A 31 18.31 -6.28 0.16
CA ASP A 31 19.16 -6.43 -1.01
C ASP A 31 19.90 -7.76 -0.93
N GLY A 32 19.61 -8.64 -1.86
CA GLY A 32 20.26 -9.93 -1.97
C GLY A 32 21.52 -9.89 -2.82
N PRO A 33 22.17 -11.05 -3.03
CA PRO A 33 23.35 -11.18 -3.88
C PRO A 33 23.10 -10.62 -5.28
N ALA A 34 24.09 -9.92 -5.83
CA ALA A 34 24.04 -9.31 -7.16
C ALA A 34 22.90 -8.27 -7.34
N GLY A 35 22.42 -7.65 -6.26
CA GLY A 35 21.35 -6.64 -6.30
C GLY A 35 19.96 -7.22 -6.58
N ILE A 36 19.77 -8.53 -6.44
CA ILE A 36 18.46 -9.17 -6.59
C ILE A 36 17.76 -9.11 -5.23
N PRO A 37 16.58 -8.41 -5.10
CA PRO A 37 15.87 -8.36 -3.84
C PRO A 37 15.47 -9.75 -3.35
N THR A 38 15.65 -10.00 -2.06
CA THR A 38 15.18 -11.20 -1.37
C THR A 38 14.15 -10.82 -0.31
N ALA A 39 13.22 -11.72 -0.02
CA ALA A 39 12.22 -11.50 1.00
C ALA A 39 12.26 -12.63 2.02
N ARG A 40 12.18 -12.27 3.31
CA ARG A 40 12.02 -13.24 4.40
C ARG A 40 10.82 -12.84 5.27
N ARG A 41 10.25 -13.79 5.99
CA ARG A 41 9.22 -13.47 6.99
C ARG A 41 9.79 -12.49 8.03
N ALA A 42 9.00 -11.51 8.43
CA ALA A 42 9.39 -10.55 9.46
C ALA A 42 9.57 -11.24 10.82
N VAL A 43 8.71 -12.21 11.12
CA VAL A 43 8.78 -13.08 12.30
C VAL A 43 8.68 -14.52 11.82
N GLU A 44 9.60 -15.39 12.28
CA GLU A 44 9.58 -16.79 11.94
C GLU A 44 8.33 -17.49 12.50
N GLN A 45 7.71 -18.35 11.69
CA GLN A 45 6.54 -19.16 12.04
C GLN A 45 5.32 -18.34 12.52
N GLN A 46 5.29 -17.04 12.25
CA GLN A 46 4.18 -16.18 12.62
C GLN A 46 3.79 -15.29 11.44
N ASP A 47 2.50 -15.14 11.23
CA ASP A 47 1.93 -14.21 10.26
C ASP A 47 1.41 -12.95 10.98
N PHE A 48 1.31 -11.85 10.24
CA PHE A 48 0.86 -10.57 10.79
C PHE A 48 -0.59 -10.62 11.27
N MET A 49 -1.45 -11.27 10.48
CA MET A 49 -2.87 -11.41 10.81
C MET A 49 -3.35 -12.78 10.33
N THR A 50 -4.01 -13.52 11.22
CA THR A 50 -4.59 -14.83 10.91
C THR A 50 -6.00 -14.92 11.46
N SER A 51 -6.80 -15.85 10.93
CA SER A 51 -8.12 -16.15 11.44
C SER A 51 -8.40 -17.64 11.42
N THR A 52 -9.09 -18.12 12.47
CA THR A 52 -9.68 -19.48 12.51
C THR A 52 -11.01 -19.55 11.77
N ASP A 53 -11.62 -18.40 11.46
CA ASP A 53 -12.81 -18.35 10.61
C ASP A 53 -12.41 -18.57 9.15
N GLN A 54 -12.80 -19.71 8.60
CA GLN A 54 -12.49 -20.09 7.22
C GLN A 54 -13.14 -19.19 6.15
N ARG A 55 -14.01 -18.28 6.54
CA ARG A 55 -14.59 -17.25 5.66
C ARG A 55 -13.74 -16.00 5.57
N PHE A 56 -12.76 -15.82 6.48
CA PHE A 56 -11.78 -14.75 6.37
C PHE A 56 -10.94 -14.95 5.12
N ARG A 57 -11.08 -14.05 4.15
CA ARG A 57 -10.42 -14.11 2.85
C ARG A 57 -9.82 -12.75 2.53
N PRO A 58 -8.65 -12.43 3.11
CA PRO A 58 -7.99 -11.17 2.81
C PRO A 58 -7.51 -11.18 1.36
N VAL A 59 -7.94 -10.20 0.57
CA VAL A 59 -7.67 -10.13 -0.88
C VAL A 59 -6.86 -8.91 -1.28
N ASN A 60 -6.79 -7.89 -0.42
CA ASN A 60 -6.01 -6.69 -0.69
C ASN A 60 -5.60 -6.00 0.61
N VAL A 61 -4.51 -5.26 0.54
CA VAL A 61 -4.03 -4.36 1.59
C VAL A 61 -3.68 -3.00 0.99
N ALA A 62 -3.97 -1.93 1.72
CA ALA A 62 -3.66 -0.58 1.29
C ALA A 62 -3.23 0.30 2.47
N THR A 63 -2.28 1.21 2.22
CA THR A 63 -1.99 2.29 3.16
C THR A 63 -3.14 3.28 3.13
N ALA A 64 -3.68 3.59 4.30
CA ALA A 64 -4.77 4.53 4.45
C ALA A 64 -4.31 6.00 4.39
N PRO A 65 -5.22 6.93 4.05
CA PRO A 65 -4.94 8.37 4.09
C PRO A 65 -4.45 8.85 5.45
N ASP A 66 -4.94 8.25 6.52
CA ASP A 66 -4.58 8.54 7.91
C ASP A 66 -3.30 7.83 8.41
N GLY A 67 -2.57 7.17 7.52
CA GLY A 67 -1.30 6.50 7.81
C GLY A 67 -1.41 5.11 8.41
N THR A 68 -2.63 4.56 8.54
CA THR A 68 -2.88 3.18 9.00
C THR A 68 -2.88 2.17 7.85
N LEU A 69 -3.05 0.89 8.13
CA LEU A 69 -3.17 -0.18 7.14
C LEU A 69 -4.62 -0.65 7.04
N TYR A 70 -5.15 -0.74 5.83
CA TYR A 70 -6.45 -1.34 5.54
C TYR A 70 -6.26 -2.72 4.93
N VAL A 71 -7.07 -3.67 5.41
CA VAL A 71 -7.13 -5.04 4.88
C VAL A 71 -8.54 -5.30 4.37
N VAL A 72 -8.64 -5.62 3.10
CA VAL A 72 -9.90 -5.95 2.45
C VAL A 72 -10.16 -7.44 2.59
N ASP A 73 -11.23 -7.80 3.27
CA ASP A 73 -11.69 -9.17 3.46
C ASP A 73 -12.93 -9.43 2.60
N MET A 74 -12.82 -10.33 1.63
CA MET A 74 -13.93 -10.74 0.79
C MET A 74 -15.01 -11.49 1.58
N TYR A 75 -14.63 -12.11 2.69
CA TYR A 75 -15.46 -12.91 3.59
C TYR A 75 -16.34 -13.94 2.86
N ARG A 76 -15.68 -14.93 2.28
CA ARG A 76 -16.33 -15.99 1.50
C ARG A 76 -15.82 -17.36 1.95
N GLY A 77 -16.75 -18.28 2.21
CA GLY A 77 -16.39 -19.65 2.51
C GLY A 77 -15.75 -20.37 1.32
N ILE A 78 -16.30 -20.16 0.13
CA ILE A 78 -15.83 -20.76 -1.12
C ILE A 78 -15.23 -19.67 -2.00
N ILE A 79 -13.97 -19.84 -2.39
CA ILE A 79 -13.25 -18.97 -3.33
C ILE A 79 -12.83 -19.68 -4.60
N GLN A 80 -12.93 -21.03 -4.61
CA GLN A 80 -12.60 -21.86 -5.75
C GLN A 80 -13.70 -21.79 -6.82
N HIS A 81 -13.28 -21.87 -8.05
CA HIS A 81 -14.22 -22.09 -9.16
C HIS A 81 -14.82 -23.52 -9.04
N ARG A 82 -16.10 -23.65 -9.33
CA ARG A 82 -16.86 -24.91 -9.16
C ARG A 82 -16.17 -26.13 -9.79
N THR A 83 -15.52 -25.95 -10.94
CA THR A 83 -14.80 -27.03 -11.65
C THR A 83 -13.63 -27.61 -10.85
N TYR A 84 -13.09 -26.86 -9.88
CA TYR A 84 -11.95 -27.28 -9.05
C TYR A 84 -12.36 -27.76 -7.65
N ILE A 85 -13.66 -27.85 -7.39
CA ILE A 85 -14.17 -28.39 -6.12
C ILE A 85 -14.14 -29.91 -6.21
N THR A 86 -13.28 -30.54 -5.40
CA THR A 86 -13.20 -31.99 -5.28
C THR A 86 -14.29 -32.51 -4.35
N GLY A 87 -14.61 -33.82 -4.43
CA GLY A 87 -15.60 -34.45 -3.53
C GLY A 87 -15.27 -34.23 -2.04
N TYR A 88 -13.98 -34.31 -1.65
CA TYR A 88 -13.54 -34.00 -0.29
C TYR A 88 -13.89 -32.52 0.09
N LEU A 89 -13.64 -31.61 -0.81
CA LEU A 89 -13.93 -30.19 -0.55
C LEU A 89 -15.44 -29.93 -0.48
N GLU A 90 -16.25 -30.60 -1.31
CA GLU A 90 -17.72 -30.55 -1.24
C GLU A 90 -18.23 -31.01 0.14
N ASP A 91 -17.69 -32.10 0.68
CA ASP A 91 -18.04 -32.58 2.00
C ASP A 91 -17.70 -31.57 3.10
N GLN A 92 -16.52 -30.93 3.01
CA GLN A 92 -16.12 -29.85 3.95
C GLN A 92 -17.02 -28.63 3.84
N ILE A 93 -17.36 -28.21 2.63
CA ILE A 93 -18.26 -27.08 2.36
C ILE A 93 -19.62 -27.34 3.01
N ARG A 94 -20.17 -28.53 2.81
CA ARG A 94 -21.48 -28.93 3.36
C ARG A 94 -21.44 -29.05 4.88
N ALA A 95 -20.42 -29.71 5.42
CA ALA A 95 -20.27 -29.91 6.86
C ALA A 95 -20.11 -28.63 7.66
N LYS A 96 -19.54 -27.59 7.03
CA LYS A 96 -19.27 -26.29 7.66
C LYS A 96 -20.19 -25.16 7.16
N GLU A 97 -21.20 -25.51 6.38
CA GLU A 97 -22.17 -24.57 5.82
C GLU A 97 -21.51 -23.35 5.11
N MET A 98 -20.42 -23.62 4.35
CA MET A 98 -19.57 -22.55 3.80
C MET A 98 -20.18 -21.80 2.62
N GLU A 99 -21.31 -22.26 2.07
CA GLU A 99 -22.01 -21.55 0.99
C GLU A 99 -22.64 -20.24 1.46
N GLN A 100 -22.92 -20.13 2.75
CA GLN A 100 -23.52 -18.97 3.39
C GLN A 100 -22.73 -18.53 4.63
N PRO A 101 -22.84 -17.27 5.07
CA PRO A 101 -23.45 -16.14 4.38
C PRO A 101 -22.62 -15.62 3.20
N ILE A 102 -23.25 -14.92 2.28
CA ILE A 102 -22.62 -14.13 1.21
C ILE A 102 -22.90 -12.64 1.38
N GLY A 103 -22.12 -11.79 0.71
CA GLY A 103 -22.32 -10.34 0.74
C GLY A 103 -21.90 -9.66 2.05
N LEU A 104 -21.09 -10.32 2.88
CA LEU A 104 -20.57 -9.80 4.15
C LEU A 104 -19.10 -9.39 4.07
N GLY A 105 -18.61 -9.02 2.88
CA GLY A 105 -17.26 -8.45 2.73
C GLY A 105 -17.06 -7.24 3.63
N ARG A 106 -15.85 -7.07 4.13
CA ARG A 106 -15.52 -6.02 5.10
C ARG A 106 -14.12 -5.46 4.87
N ILE A 107 -13.86 -4.31 5.44
CA ILE A 107 -12.55 -3.67 5.43
C ILE A 107 -12.13 -3.50 6.90
N TYR A 108 -11.03 -4.14 7.26
CA TYR A 108 -10.41 -3.93 8.56
C TYR A 108 -9.45 -2.74 8.48
N ARG A 109 -9.44 -1.94 9.51
CA ARG A 109 -8.45 -0.90 9.75
C ARG A 109 -7.54 -1.34 10.89
N ILE A 110 -6.27 -1.47 10.60
CA ILE A 110 -5.26 -1.86 11.57
C ILE A 110 -4.71 -0.59 12.24
N VAL A 111 -4.92 -0.49 13.52
CA VAL A 111 -4.50 0.64 14.36
C VAL A 111 -3.64 0.09 15.49
N HIS A 112 -2.51 0.72 15.76
CA HIS A 112 -1.70 0.39 16.93
C HIS A 112 -2.10 1.28 18.10
N GLU A 113 -2.19 0.72 19.30
CA GLU A 113 -2.68 1.42 20.51
C GLU A 113 -1.85 2.66 20.90
N SER A 114 -0.56 2.68 20.55
CA SER A 114 0.35 3.80 20.85
C SER A 114 0.30 4.92 19.81
N PHE A 115 -0.51 4.83 18.75
CA PHE A 115 -0.59 5.82 17.68
C PHE A 115 -2.01 6.32 17.47
N ALA A 116 -2.18 7.64 17.53
CA ALA A 116 -3.40 8.28 17.07
C ALA A 116 -3.46 8.30 15.54
N PRO A 117 -4.65 8.20 14.93
CA PRO A 117 -4.83 8.45 13.50
C PRO A 117 -4.31 9.82 13.09
N GLY A 118 -3.72 9.91 11.89
CA GLY A 118 -3.32 11.19 11.30
C GLY A 118 -4.49 12.05 10.89
N GLU A 119 -4.19 13.28 10.47
CA GLU A 119 -5.18 14.17 9.91
C GLU A 119 -5.83 13.60 8.67
N GLN A 120 -7.09 13.98 8.45
CA GLN A 120 -7.80 13.65 7.21
C GLN A 120 -7.30 14.56 6.08
N PRO A 121 -6.73 14.02 5.00
CA PRO A 121 -6.23 14.84 3.90
C PRO A 121 -7.37 15.53 3.15
N ARG A 122 -7.12 16.76 2.69
CA ARG A 122 -8.02 17.51 1.82
C ARG A 122 -7.34 17.86 0.49
N LEU A 123 -6.49 16.98 -0.02
CA LEU A 123 -5.63 17.22 -1.18
C LEU A 123 -6.41 17.58 -2.46
N SER A 124 -7.67 17.18 -2.58
CA SER A 124 -8.53 17.60 -3.70
C SER A 124 -8.78 19.11 -3.78
N HIS A 125 -8.60 19.82 -2.66
CA HIS A 125 -8.75 21.28 -2.58
C HIS A 125 -7.41 21.99 -2.38
N ALA A 126 -6.31 21.24 -2.32
CA ALA A 126 -4.96 21.80 -2.11
C ALA A 126 -4.50 22.61 -3.31
N THR A 127 -3.74 23.68 -3.02
CA THR A 127 -3.04 24.48 -4.04
C THR A 127 -1.90 23.70 -4.67
N PRO A 128 -1.35 24.13 -5.81
CA PRO A 128 -0.17 23.50 -6.39
C PRO A 128 1.03 23.45 -5.42
N GLU A 129 1.24 24.48 -4.64
CA GLU A 129 2.32 24.59 -3.65
C GLU A 129 2.11 23.57 -2.51
N GLU A 130 0.91 23.46 -1.98
CA GLU A 130 0.55 22.47 -0.96
C GLU A 130 0.71 21.02 -1.48
N LEU A 131 0.43 20.79 -2.76
CA LEU A 131 0.67 19.48 -3.38
C LEU A 131 2.16 19.18 -3.54
N ILE A 132 3.00 20.19 -3.84
CA ILE A 132 4.47 20.03 -3.85
C ILE A 132 4.98 19.66 -2.45
N GLU A 133 4.52 20.35 -1.40
CA GLU A 133 4.88 20.01 -0.02
C GLU A 133 4.45 18.58 0.33
N ALA A 134 3.27 18.16 -0.13
CA ALA A 134 2.76 16.81 0.11
C ALA A 134 3.59 15.71 -0.57
N LEU A 135 4.42 16.00 -1.57
CA LEU A 135 5.38 15.05 -2.14
C LEU A 135 6.47 14.62 -1.14
N ALA A 136 6.70 15.40 -0.08
CA ALA A 136 7.65 15.08 0.99
C ALA A 136 6.97 14.48 2.23
N HIS A 137 5.67 14.28 2.22
CA HIS A 137 4.92 13.78 3.38
C HIS A 137 5.38 12.37 3.79
N PRO A 138 5.52 12.06 5.10
CA PRO A 138 5.95 10.73 5.57
C PRO A 138 5.01 9.60 5.13
N ASN A 139 3.70 9.85 5.05
CA ASN A 139 2.73 8.90 4.53
C ASN A 139 2.78 8.84 2.99
N GLY A 140 3.09 7.67 2.44
CA GLY A 140 3.15 7.45 0.98
C GLY A 140 1.85 7.68 0.24
N TRP A 141 0.69 7.49 0.90
CA TRP A 141 -0.60 7.80 0.29
C TRP A 141 -0.70 9.29 -0.11
N TRP A 142 -0.20 10.20 0.75
CA TRP A 142 -0.17 11.62 0.47
C TRP A 142 0.73 11.93 -0.73
N ARG A 143 1.95 11.36 -0.76
CA ARG A 143 2.89 11.58 -1.87
C ARG A 143 2.32 11.11 -3.21
N ILE A 144 1.77 9.89 -3.25
CA ILE A 144 1.16 9.30 -4.45
C ILE A 144 -0.04 10.13 -4.91
N THR A 145 -0.89 10.56 -3.97
CA THR A 145 -2.08 11.35 -4.29
C THR A 145 -1.71 12.74 -4.78
N ALA A 146 -0.73 13.40 -4.16
CA ALA A 146 -0.23 14.70 -4.60
C ALA A 146 0.36 14.63 -6.02
N GLN A 147 1.22 13.64 -6.29
CA GLN A 147 1.76 13.38 -7.62
C GLN A 147 0.63 13.22 -8.66
N ARG A 148 -0.34 12.36 -8.37
CA ARG A 148 -1.48 12.12 -9.26
C ARG A 148 -2.27 13.39 -9.53
N LEU A 149 -2.58 14.18 -8.50
CA LEU A 149 -3.37 15.41 -8.64
C LEU A 149 -2.63 16.49 -9.44
N LEU A 150 -1.32 16.64 -9.27
CA LEU A 150 -0.52 17.56 -10.07
C LEU A 150 -0.55 17.20 -11.55
N VAL A 151 -0.43 15.90 -11.87
CA VAL A 151 -0.47 15.39 -13.25
C VAL A 151 -1.89 15.50 -13.84
N GLU A 152 -2.93 15.08 -13.12
CA GLU A 152 -4.32 15.15 -13.58
C GLU A 152 -4.80 16.58 -13.84
N ARG A 153 -4.30 17.56 -13.07
CA ARG A 153 -4.60 18.98 -13.25
C ARG A 153 -3.74 19.63 -14.34
N ALA A 154 -2.78 18.89 -14.92
CA ALA A 154 -1.79 19.42 -15.87
C ALA A 154 -1.09 20.69 -15.34
N GLU A 155 -0.67 20.69 -14.06
CA GLU A 155 -0.15 21.87 -13.35
C GLU A 155 1.32 22.13 -13.72
N GLN A 156 1.55 22.62 -14.93
CA GLN A 156 2.91 22.87 -15.46
C GLN A 156 3.65 24.00 -14.73
N SER A 157 2.93 24.90 -14.06
CA SER A 157 3.54 26.01 -13.30
C SER A 157 4.50 25.55 -12.21
N VAL A 158 4.33 24.32 -11.71
CA VAL A 158 5.17 23.74 -10.65
C VAL A 158 6.49 23.14 -11.13
N ALA A 159 6.72 23.05 -12.44
CA ALA A 159 7.91 22.37 -13.00
C ALA A 159 9.25 22.92 -12.45
N PRO A 160 9.46 24.23 -12.25
CA PRO A 160 10.69 24.74 -11.65
C PRO A 160 10.92 24.21 -10.22
N SER A 161 9.89 24.20 -9.39
CA SER A 161 9.95 23.70 -8.00
C SER A 161 10.20 22.19 -7.96
N LEU A 162 9.57 21.43 -8.85
CA LEU A 162 9.81 19.99 -8.97
C LEU A 162 11.26 19.68 -9.38
N ARG A 163 11.83 20.43 -10.35
CA ARG A 163 13.24 20.28 -10.73
C ARG A 163 14.18 20.57 -9.56
N GLN A 164 13.84 21.56 -8.72
CA GLN A 164 14.59 21.83 -7.50
C GLN A 164 14.52 20.66 -6.53
N LEU A 165 13.32 20.10 -6.27
CA LEU A 165 13.16 18.91 -5.41
C LEU A 165 13.99 17.72 -5.91
N VAL A 166 14.01 17.45 -7.22
CA VAL A 166 14.81 16.36 -7.80
C VAL A 166 16.30 16.52 -7.50
N ARG A 167 16.83 17.76 -7.58
CA ARG A 167 18.27 18.01 -7.38
C ARG A 167 18.67 18.07 -5.91
N ASP A 168 17.87 18.75 -5.09
CA ASP A 168 18.33 19.27 -3.80
C ASP A 168 17.69 18.58 -2.59
N HIS A 169 16.59 17.81 -2.77
CA HIS A 169 15.91 17.22 -1.63
C HIS A 169 16.70 16.05 -1.04
N ARG A 170 16.82 15.98 0.29
CA ARG A 170 17.58 14.95 1.01
C ARG A 170 16.95 13.56 1.00
N ASP A 171 15.62 13.46 0.87
CA ASP A 171 14.89 12.17 0.84
C ASP A 171 14.72 11.73 -0.61
N ASP A 172 15.30 10.58 -0.95
CA ASP A 172 15.27 10.01 -2.31
C ASP A 172 13.85 9.68 -2.77
N ARG A 173 12.94 9.36 -1.85
CA ARG A 173 11.53 9.11 -2.20
C ARG A 173 10.86 10.38 -2.68
N THR A 174 11.11 11.52 -2.04
CA THR A 174 10.61 12.82 -2.50
C THR A 174 11.18 13.17 -3.87
N ARG A 175 12.49 12.98 -4.06
CA ARG A 175 13.16 13.19 -5.37
C ARG A 175 12.52 12.32 -6.45
N LEU A 176 12.23 11.05 -6.14
CA LEU A 176 11.60 10.11 -7.06
C LEU A 176 10.17 10.56 -7.43
N HIS A 177 9.35 10.96 -6.45
CA HIS A 177 8.00 11.47 -6.71
C HIS A 177 8.02 12.76 -7.55
N ALA A 178 8.95 13.68 -7.27
CA ALA A 178 9.11 14.90 -8.06
C ALA A 178 9.51 14.59 -9.51
N LEU A 179 10.43 13.64 -9.73
CA LEU A 179 10.85 13.20 -11.07
C LEU A 179 9.67 12.60 -11.85
N TRP A 180 8.92 11.68 -11.23
CA TRP A 180 7.75 11.09 -11.88
C TRP A 180 6.61 12.08 -12.10
N THR A 181 6.50 13.13 -11.27
CA THR A 181 5.54 14.21 -11.53
C THR A 181 5.95 15.00 -12.78
N LEU A 182 7.24 15.34 -12.92
CA LEU A 182 7.76 16.02 -14.12
C LEU A 182 7.54 15.19 -15.38
N GLU A 183 7.79 13.87 -15.31
CA GLU A 183 7.52 12.97 -16.44
C GLU A 183 6.03 12.98 -16.82
N GLY A 184 5.14 12.86 -15.83
CA GLY A 184 3.69 12.90 -16.05
C GLY A 184 3.17 14.24 -16.60
N LEU A 185 3.88 15.34 -16.34
CA LEU A 185 3.60 16.66 -16.91
C LEU A 185 4.28 16.91 -18.28
N ALA A 186 5.04 15.96 -18.81
CA ALA A 186 5.90 16.09 -19.99
C ALA A 186 6.97 17.21 -19.86
N GLU A 187 7.44 17.47 -18.64
CA GLU A 187 8.42 18.48 -18.27
C GLU A 187 9.79 17.89 -17.86
N ALA A 188 9.96 16.56 -17.95
CA ALA A 188 11.23 15.89 -17.68
C ALA A 188 12.16 16.01 -18.90
N ASP A 189 13.39 16.46 -18.65
CA ASP A 189 14.45 16.51 -19.65
C ASP A 189 15.81 16.10 -19.04
N ARG A 190 16.88 16.09 -19.85
CA ARG A 190 18.22 15.73 -19.37
C ARG A 190 18.75 16.65 -18.24
N SER A 191 18.31 17.90 -18.18
CA SER A 191 18.71 18.87 -17.18
C SER A 191 18.01 18.61 -15.82
N THR A 192 16.96 17.79 -15.82
CA THR A 192 16.21 17.40 -14.63
C THR A 192 17.03 16.47 -13.73
N LEU A 193 17.87 15.63 -14.32
CA LEU A 193 18.70 14.68 -13.57
C LEU A 193 19.93 15.36 -12.98
N PRO A 194 20.35 15.01 -11.75
CA PRO A 194 21.61 15.49 -11.20
C PRO A 194 22.77 15.05 -12.11
N ALA A 195 23.78 15.91 -12.22
CA ALA A 195 25.03 15.54 -12.89
C ALA A 195 25.63 14.31 -12.21
N ALA A 196 26.08 13.33 -13.00
CA ALA A 196 26.72 12.12 -12.52
C ALA A 196 28.04 12.40 -11.83
#